data_7ef578b0bf9b80cfc7fe55b273f17834
#
_entry.id   7ef578b0bf9b80cfc7fe55b273f17834
#
_cell.length_a   1.000
_cell.length_b   1.000
_cell.length_c   1.000
_cell.angle_alpha   90.00
_cell.angle_beta   90.00
_cell.angle_gamma   90.00
#
_symmetry.space_group_name_H-M   'P 1'
#
loop_
_entity.id
_entity.type
_entity.pdbx_description
1 polymer ?
#
loop_
_entity_poly.entity_id
_entity_poly.type
_entity_poly.pdbx_seq_one_letter_code
_entity_poly.pdbx_strand_id
1 'polypeptide(L)'
;MPAAADTWQLQLTSAVNTNYPAQVFDIDLVDTPQATINALKAQGKRVVCYFSAGSSENWRPDFKQFAAADMGKALSGWAGERWLDTRSPNVRQIMRARMDLAKSKGCDGVDPDNVDGYANKPGFPLTAATQLDYNRFLAAEAHARGLAVGLKNDVDQIGQLAAEFDFAVNEQCFQYKECTTYTPFTAQGKAVFNVEYASKYKDAATRATLCASAKVAHLRTLVLPLNLDDAFRYACD
;
A
#
# COMPACT_ATOMS: atom_id res chain seq x y z
N MET A 1 -14.74 2.63 3.07
CA MET A 1 -13.77 3.28 2.17
C MET A 1 -13.11 4.41 2.93
N PRO A 2 -11.78 4.58 2.86
CA PRO A 2 -11.09 5.74 3.41
C PRO A 2 -11.58 7.05 2.79
N ALA A 3 -11.73 8.10 3.58
CA ALA A 3 -12.11 9.43 3.12
C ALA A 3 -10.90 10.37 3.06
N ALA A 4 -10.94 11.39 2.20
CA ALA A 4 -9.83 12.33 2.02
C ALA A 4 -9.39 13.04 3.31
N ALA A 5 -10.30 13.18 4.28
CA ALA A 5 -10.01 13.80 5.57
C ALA A 5 -9.53 12.82 6.64
N ASP A 6 -9.55 11.52 6.39
CA ASP A 6 -9.19 10.53 7.40
C ASP A 6 -7.70 10.61 7.76
N THR A 7 -7.43 10.56 9.05
CA THR A 7 -6.07 10.35 9.56
C THR A 7 -5.73 8.86 9.50
N TRP A 8 -4.46 8.52 9.38
CA TRP A 8 -4.07 7.13 9.18
C TRP A 8 -2.82 6.72 9.96
N GLN A 9 -2.63 5.42 10.07
CA GLN A 9 -1.43 4.77 10.60
C GLN A 9 -1.02 3.66 9.63
N LEU A 10 0.27 3.57 9.35
CA LEU A 10 0.89 2.48 8.61
C LEU A 10 1.86 1.76 9.54
N GLN A 11 1.64 0.47 9.75
CA GLN A 11 2.54 -0.37 10.53
C GLN A 11 2.50 -1.81 10.03
N LEU A 12 3.59 -2.31 9.48
CA LEU A 12 3.65 -3.63 8.83
C LEU A 12 4.45 -4.66 9.63
N THR A 13 5.23 -4.20 10.60
CA THR A 13 6.03 -5.10 11.44
C THR A 13 5.82 -4.80 12.92
N SER A 14 6.20 -5.74 13.79
CA SER A 14 5.97 -5.69 15.24
C SER A 14 4.48 -5.72 15.63
N ALA A 15 4.17 -5.67 16.90
CA ALA A 15 2.80 -5.61 17.38
C ALA A 15 2.18 -4.24 17.04
N VAL A 16 1.05 -4.24 16.34
CA VAL A 16 0.36 -3.01 15.91
C VAL A 16 -0.04 -2.16 17.13
N ASN A 17 0.38 -0.90 17.13
CA ASN A 17 -0.01 0.07 18.14
C ASN A 17 -1.39 0.63 17.85
N THR A 18 -2.40 0.09 18.50
CA THR A 18 -3.82 0.46 18.30
C THR A 18 -4.24 1.75 19.02
N ASN A 19 -3.33 2.43 19.73
CA ASN A 19 -3.65 3.61 20.56
C ASN A 19 -3.60 4.94 19.78
N TYR A 20 -3.12 4.93 18.54
CA TYR A 20 -3.12 6.17 17.74
C TYR A 20 -4.54 6.64 17.45
N PRO A 21 -4.78 7.98 17.46
CA PRO A 21 -6.10 8.55 17.15
C PRO A 21 -6.43 8.49 15.65
N ALA A 22 -5.74 7.64 14.89
CA ALA A 22 -5.97 7.43 13.47
C ALA A 22 -7.32 6.78 13.20
N GLN A 23 -7.93 7.14 12.08
CA GLN A 23 -9.23 6.60 11.62
C GLN A 23 -9.03 5.38 10.71
N VAL A 24 -7.90 5.31 10.00
CA VAL A 24 -7.53 4.22 9.11
C VAL A 24 -6.22 3.59 9.59
N PHE A 25 -6.19 2.27 9.67
CA PHE A 25 -5.00 1.50 9.97
C PHE A 25 -4.66 0.62 8.78
N ASP A 26 -3.47 0.84 8.22
CA ASP A 26 -2.89 0.01 7.17
C ASP A 26 -1.88 -0.92 7.82
N ILE A 27 -2.18 -2.21 7.81
CA ILE A 27 -1.50 -3.24 8.60
C ILE A 27 -1.33 -4.52 7.79
N ASP A 28 -0.32 -5.32 8.13
CA ASP A 28 -0.04 -6.56 7.42
C ASP A 28 -1.23 -7.54 7.44
N LEU A 29 -1.59 -8.06 6.27
CA LEU A 29 -2.72 -8.98 6.09
C LEU A 29 -2.51 -10.29 6.84
N VAL A 30 -1.32 -10.86 6.76
CA VAL A 30 -1.03 -12.22 7.23
C VAL A 30 -0.64 -12.21 8.71
N ASP A 31 0.34 -11.37 9.04
CA ASP A 31 1.00 -11.39 10.34
C ASP A 31 0.21 -10.67 11.44
N THR A 32 -0.70 -9.75 11.06
CA THR A 32 -1.57 -9.11 12.07
C THR A 32 -2.58 -10.11 12.63
N PRO A 33 -2.59 -10.34 13.97
CA PRO A 33 -3.56 -11.23 14.60
C PRO A 33 -5.02 -10.78 14.40
N GLN A 34 -5.94 -11.72 14.23
CA GLN A 34 -7.37 -11.43 14.11
C GLN A 34 -7.90 -10.58 15.28
N ALA A 35 -7.41 -10.84 16.50
CA ALA A 35 -7.80 -10.07 17.68
C ALA A 35 -7.49 -8.56 17.55
N THR A 36 -6.36 -8.21 16.91
CA THR A 36 -5.98 -6.81 16.66
C THR A 36 -6.95 -6.15 15.68
N ILE A 37 -7.29 -6.83 14.58
CA ILE A 37 -8.28 -6.33 13.61
C ILE A 37 -9.63 -6.12 14.30
N ASN A 38 -10.07 -7.09 15.08
CA ASN A 38 -11.34 -7.00 15.83
C ASN A 38 -11.33 -5.82 16.83
N ALA A 39 -10.21 -5.59 17.52
CA ALA A 39 -10.07 -4.48 18.46
C ALA A 39 -10.12 -3.12 17.76
N LEU A 40 -9.47 -2.96 16.61
CA LEU A 40 -9.54 -1.74 15.78
C LEU A 40 -10.97 -1.50 15.28
N LYS A 41 -11.62 -2.54 14.78
CA LYS A 41 -13.01 -2.46 14.32
C LYS A 41 -13.98 -2.08 15.44
N ALA A 42 -13.79 -2.65 16.65
CA ALA A 42 -14.58 -2.30 17.83
C ALA A 42 -14.44 -0.83 18.26
N GLN A 43 -13.31 -0.20 17.92
CA GLN A 43 -13.06 1.23 18.12
C GLN A 43 -13.62 2.11 16.98
N GLY A 44 -14.31 1.52 16.00
CA GLY A 44 -14.81 2.24 14.82
C GLY A 44 -13.75 2.60 13.79
N LYS A 45 -12.55 2.00 13.89
CA LYS A 45 -11.46 2.21 12.93
C LYS A 45 -11.73 1.44 11.64
N ARG A 46 -11.22 1.96 10.53
CA ARG A 46 -11.16 1.23 9.24
C ARG A 46 -9.82 0.51 9.15
N VAL A 47 -9.85 -0.71 8.67
CA VAL A 47 -8.66 -1.55 8.52
C VAL A 47 -8.40 -1.79 7.04
N VAL A 48 -7.26 -1.31 6.56
CA VAL A 48 -6.68 -1.65 5.27
C VAL A 48 -5.66 -2.74 5.50
N CYS A 49 -5.69 -3.78 4.68
CA CYS A 49 -4.81 -4.93 4.82
C CYS A 49 -3.78 -4.95 3.69
N TYR A 50 -2.53 -4.70 4.06
CA TYR A 50 -1.37 -4.73 3.18
C TYR A 50 -0.99 -6.16 2.79
N PHE A 51 -0.63 -6.35 1.53
CA PHE A 51 0.10 -7.53 1.05
C PHE A 51 0.87 -7.18 -0.21
N SER A 52 2.02 -7.83 -0.44
CA SER A 52 2.72 -7.66 -1.71
C SER A 52 1.95 -8.35 -2.84
N ALA A 53 1.60 -7.62 -3.89
CA ALA A 53 0.93 -8.15 -5.06
C ALA A 53 1.88 -8.34 -6.26
N GLY A 54 3.02 -7.66 -6.25
CA GLY A 54 4.01 -7.74 -7.33
C GLY A 54 5.31 -8.44 -6.93
N SER A 55 5.46 -8.86 -5.68
CA SER A 55 6.57 -9.69 -5.23
C SER A 55 6.13 -10.91 -4.44
N SER A 56 6.92 -11.98 -4.51
CA SER A 56 6.81 -13.13 -3.62
C SER A 56 7.68 -12.87 -2.39
N GLU A 57 7.20 -13.30 -1.22
CA GLU A 57 7.89 -13.18 0.07
C GLU A 57 8.09 -14.59 0.63
N ASN A 58 9.34 -15.06 0.78
CA ASN A 58 9.63 -16.47 1.08
C ASN A 58 9.22 -16.93 2.48
N TRP A 59 8.82 -16.00 3.35
CA TRP A 59 8.30 -16.29 4.69
C TRP A 59 6.77 -16.41 4.75
N ARG A 60 6.06 -16.09 3.67
CA ARG A 60 4.59 -16.16 3.66
C ARG A 60 4.10 -17.59 3.57
N PRO A 61 3.00 -17.94 4.25
CA PRO A 61 2.45 -19.30 4.24
C PRO A 61 2.12 -19.83 2.86
N ASP A 62 1.73 -18.94 1.94
CA ASP A 62 1.33 -19.25 0.57
C ASP A 62 2.50 -19.25 -0.43
N PHE A 63 3.73 -18.97 0.02
CA PHE A 63 4.91 -18.88 -0.86
C PHE A 63 5.08 -20.11 -1.76
N LYS A 64 4.82 -21.30 -1.23
CA LYS A 64 4.97 -22.57 -1.97
C LYS A 64 3.97 -22.75 -3.13
N GLN A 65 2.95 -21.89 -3.22
CA GLN A 65 1.99 -21.90 -4.32
C GLN A 65 2.53 -21.21 -5.58
N PHE A 66 3.55 -20.34 -5.44
CA PHE A 66 4.23 -19.76 -6.59
C PHE A 66 5.09 -20.81 -7.28
N ALA A 67 4.88 -20.99 -8.58
CA ALA A 67 5.77 -21.79 -9.41
C ALA A 67 7.12 -21.06 -9.61
N ALA A 68 8.18 -21.81 -9.88
CA ALA A 68 9.48 -21.20 -10.17
C ALA A 68 9.44 -20.22 -11.35
N ALA A 69 8.58 -20.49 -12.34
CA ALA A 69 8.37 -19.62 -13.50
C ALA A 69 7.64 -18.31 -13.19
N ASP A 70 6.92 -18.23 -12.05
CA ASP A 70 6.24 -17.02 -11.61
C ASP A 70 7.20 -15.99 -10.99
N MET A 71 8.38 -16.42 -10.53
CA MET A 71 9.31 -15.65 -9.73
C MET A 71 10.53 -15.20 -10.54
N GLY A 72 10.68 -13.91 -10.70
CA GLY A 72 11.75 -13.26 -11.45
C GLY A 72 13.01 -12.95 -10.63
N LYS A 73 13.57 -11.77 -10.82
CA LYS A 73 14.75 -11.29 -10.09
C LYS A 73 14.41 -10.93 -8.65
N ALA A 74 15.43 -10.96 -7.77
CA ALA A 74 15.31 -10.49 -6.40
C ALA A 74 14.87 -9.00 -6.38
N LEU A 75 14.02 -8.66 -5.43
CA LEU A 75 13.63 -7.29 -5.14
C LEU A 75 14.79 -6.59 -4.41
N SER A 76 15.29 -5.52 -4.99
CA SER A 76 16.46 -4.81 -4.44
C SER A 76 16.14 -4.20 -3.08
N GLY A 77 16.98 -4.46 -2.09
CA GLY A 77 16.79 -3.95 -0.72
C GLY A 77 15.93 -4.84 0.19
N TRP A 78 15.24 -5.86 -0.37
CA TRP A 78 14.31 -6.72 0.37
C TRP A 78 14.71 -8.19 0.26
N ALA A 79 15.47 -8.65 1.25
CA ALA A 79 15.96 -10.03 1.28
C ALA A 79 14.78 -11.03 1.40
N GLY A 80 14.78 -12.04 0.51
CA GLY A 80 13.72 -13.05 0.49
C GLY A 80 12.56 -12.73 -0.46
N GLU A 81 12.56 -11.54 -1.06
CA GLU A 81 11.55 -11.14 -2.05
C GLU A 81 12.04 -11.26 -3.49
N ARG A 82 11.13 -11.61 -4.38
CA ARG A 82 11.37 -11.69 -5.83
C ARG A 82 10.17 -11.14 -6.59
N TRP A 83 10.45 -10.35 -7.63
CA TRP A 83 9.42 -9.88 -8.54
C TRP A 83 8.59 -11.02 -9.11
N LEU A 84 7.29 -10.79 -9.29
CA LEU A 84 6.35 -11.76 -9.87
C LEU A 84 6.04 -11.44 -11.34
N ASP A 85 5.80 -12.48 -12.13
CA ASP A 85 5.17 -12.33 -13.45
C ASP A 85 3.67 -12.08 -13.27
N THR A 86 3.28 -10.81 -13.22
CA THR A 86 1.89 -10.39 -12.99
C THR A 86 0.92 -10.79 -14.12
N ARG A 87 1.46 -11.32 -15.23
CA ARG A 87 0.67 -11.89 -16.33
C ARG A 87 0.24 -13.35 -16.04
N SER A 88 0.94 -14.02 -15.11
CA SER A 88 0.69 -15.42 -14.77
C SER A 88 -0.71 -15.62 -14.18
N PRO A 89 -1.51 -16.57 -14.71
CA PRO A 89 -2.79 -16.93 -14.10
C PRO A 89 -2.63 -17.46 -12.67
N ASN A 90 -1.52 -18.16 -12.37
CA ASN A 90 -1.23 -18.66 -11.02
C ASN A 90 -1.01 -17.52 -10.03
N VAL A 91 -0.20 -16.51 -10.39
CA VAL A 91 -0.02 -15.30 -9.57
C VAL A 91 -1.36 -14.63 -9.28
N ARG A 92 -2.19 -14.44 -10.30
CA ARG A 92 -3.52 -13.82 -10.15
C ARG A 92 -4.44 -14.67 -9.26
N GLN A 93 -4.36 -15.99 -9.31
CA GLN A 93 -5.14 -16.87 -8.44
C GLN A 93 -4.70 -16.73 -6.96
N ILE A 94 -3.40 -16.63 -6.71
CA ILE A 94 -2.87 -16.40 -5.36
C ILE A 94 -3.36 -15.05 -4.81
N MET A 95 -3.37 -13.98 -5.63
CA MET A 95 -3.87 -12.67 -5.21
C MET A 95 -5.38 -12.70 -4.91
N ARG A 96 -6.18 -13.46 -5.65
CA ARG A 96 -7.59 -13.69 -5.28
C ARG A 96 -7.71 -14.31 -3.89
N ALA A 97 -6.89 -15.33 -3.60
CA ALA A 97 -6.90 -15.98 -2.29
C ALA A 97 -6.47 -15.02 -1.16
N ARG A 98 -5.48 -14.13 -1.40
CA ARG A 98 -5.10 -13.08 -0.43
C ARG A 98 -6.25 -12.10 -0.19
N MET A 99 -6.99 -11.71 -1.22
CA MET A 99 -8.17 -10.86 -1.06
C MET A 99 -9.34 -11.57 -0.37
N ASP A 100 -9.52 -12.89 -0.61
CA ASP A 100 -10.48 -13.71 0.14
C ASP A 100 -10.11 -13.75 1.63
N LEU A 101 -8.82 -13.87 1.96
CA LEU A 101 -8.31 -13.79 3.32
C LEU A 101 -8.59 -12.42 3.94
N ALA A 102 -8.31 -11.32 3.23
CA ALA A 102 -8.59 -9.96 3.72
C ALA A 102 -10.08 -9.79 4.05
N LYS A 103 -10.96 -10.25 3.16
CA LYS A 103 -12.40 -10.23 3.40
C LYS A 103 -12.80 -11.06 4.62
N SER A 104 -12.25 -12.26 4.75
CA SER A 104 -12.55 -13.15 5.88
C SER A 104 -12.06 -12.60 7.22
N LYS A 105 -10.94 -11.87 7.22
CA LYS A 105 -10.39 -11.19 8.41
C LYS A 105 -11.17 -9.93 8.77
N GLY A 106 -12.08 -9.45 7.93
CA GLY A 106 -12.90 -8.27 8.16
C GLY A 106 -12.21 -6.95 7.82
N CYS A 107 -11.19 -6.97 6.95
CA CYS A 107 -10.60 -5.76 6.39
C CYS A 107 -11.66 -4.95 5.64
N ASP A 108 -11.56 -3.62 5.68
CA ASP A 108 -12.42 -2.71 4.93
C ASP A 108 -11.86 -2.41 3.53
N GLY A 109 -10.55 -2.60 3.38
CA GLY A 109 -9.84 -2.39 2.12
C GLY A 109 -8.53 -3.15 2.09
N VAL A 110 -7.83 -3.04 0.96
CA VAL A 110 -6.51 -3.64 0.73
C VAL A 110 -5.54 -2.62 0.16
N ASP A 111 -4.25 -2.78 0.51
CA ASP A 111 -3.10 -2.08 -0.07
C ASP A 111 -2.19 -3.11 -0.75
N PRO A 112 -2.42 -3.40 -2.06
CA PRO A 112 -1.59 -4.31 -2.83
C PRO A 112 -0.29 -3.62 -3.26
N ASP A 113 0.85 -4.06 -2.75
CA ASP A 113 2.16 -3.46 -2.99
C ASP A 113 2.91 -4.04 -4.19
N ASN A 114 3.99 -3.34 -4.61
CA ASN A 114 4.87 -3.71 -5.71
C ASN A 114 4.16 -3.82 -7.08
N VAL A 115 3.23 -2.93 -7.33
CA VAL A 115 2.36 -2.91 -8.52
C VAL A 115 2.86 -2.01 -9.63
N ASP A 116 4.17 -1.77 -9.67
CA ASP A 116 4.90 -0.97 -10.67
C ASP A 116 6.08 -1.75 -11.30
N GLY A 117 6.04 -3.07 -11.27
CA GLY A 117 7.13 -3.95 -11.71
C GLY A 117 7.65 -3.66 -13.12
N TYR A 118 6.80 -3.14 -14.03
CA TYR A 118 7.21 -2.78 -15.39
C TYR A 118 8.24 -1.65 -15.46
N ALA A 119 8.23 -0.74 -14.49
CA ALA A 119 9.20 0.36 -14.37
C ALA A 119 10.51 -0.09 -13.70
N ASN A 120 10.55 -1.32 -13.20
CA ASN A 120 11.66 -1.93 -12.48
C ASN A 120 12.40 -2.97 -13.36
N LYS A 121 13.22 -3.80 -12.76
CA LYS A 121 13.95 -4.87 -13.44
C LYS A 121 13.48 -6.25 -12.96
N PRO A 122 12.21 -6.61 -13.21
CA PRO A 122 11.59 -7.80 -12.61
C PRO A 122 12.15 -9.12 -13.17
N GLY A 123 12.84 -9.10 -14.29
CA GLY A 123 13.29 -10.32 -14.99
C GLY A 123 12.27 -10.88 -15.96
N PHE A 124 11.15 -10.20 -16.14
CA PHE A 124 10.08 -10.49 -17.08
C PHE A 124 9.89 -9.34 -18.07
N PRO A 125 9.38 -9.57 -19.28
CA PRO A 125 9.07 -8.49 -20.24
C PRO A 125 7.71 -7.86 -19.88
N LEU A 126 7.60 -7.32 -18.66
CA LEU A 126 6.45 -6.52 -18.26
C LEU A 126 6.49 -5.17 -18.99
N THR A 127 5.33 -4.67 -19.36
CA THR A 127 5.13 -3.39 -20.05
C THR A 127 4.11 -2.55 -19.29
N ALA A 128 4.04 -1.26 -19.59
CA ALA A 128 3.00 -0.38 -19.03
C ALA A 128 1.59 -0.96 -19.29
N ALA A 129 1.34 -1.54 -20.45
CA ALA A 129 0.03 -2.15 -20.76
C ALA A 129 -0.27 -3.39 -19.90
N THR A 130 0.72 -4.27 -19.67
CA THR A 130 0.52 -5.44 -18.82
C THR A 130 0.38 -5.06 -17.35
N GLN A 131 1.02 -3.96 -16.92
CA GLN A 131 0.87 -3.45 -15.55
C GLN A 131 -0.53 -2.85 -15.35
N LEU A 132 -1.01 -2.04 -16.28
CA LEU A 132 -2.38 -1.52 -16.24
C LEU A 132 -3.42 -2.64 -16.17
N ASP A 133 -3.27 -3.69 -16.98
CA ASP A 133 -4.17 -4.84 -16.97
C ASP A 133 -4.16 -5.53 -15.59
N TYR A 134 -2.96 -5.68 -14.99
CA TYR A 134 -2.84 -6.27 -13.66
C TYR A 134 -3.44 -5.40 -12.56
N ASN A 135 -3.15 -4.11 -12.58
CA ASN A 135 -3.67 -3.19 -11.55
C ASN A 135 -5.20 -3.09 -11.63
N ARG A 136 -5.78 -3.07 -12.84
CA ARG A 136 -7.23 -3.16 -13.05
C ARG A 136 -7.83 -4.48 -12.56
N PHE A 137 -7.12 -5.58 -12.80
CA PHE A 137 -7.52 -6.88 -12.26
C PHE A 137 -7.58 -6.83 -10.72
N LEU A 138 -6.56 -6.27 -10.04
CA LEU A 138 -6.56 -6.15 -8.57
C LEU A 138 -7.73 -5.30 -8.08
N ALA A 139 -8.01 -4.16 -8.72
CA ALA A 139 -9.13 -3.31 -8.37
C ALA A 139 -10.49 -4.03 -8.53
N ALA A 140 -10.70 -4.68 -9.66
CA ALA A 140 -11.93 -5.43 -9.92
C ALA A 140 -12.16 -6.57 -8.91
N GLU A 141 -11.12 -7.33 -8.57
CA GLU A 141 -11.20 -8.43 -7.61
C GLU A 141 -11.45 -7.96 -6.18
N ALA A 142 -10.87 -6.81 -5.78
CA ALA A 142 -11.15 -6.19 -4.48
C ALA A 142 -12.61 -5.73 -4.41
N HIS A 143 -13.09 -5.01 -5.41
CA HIS A 143 -14.47 -4.52 -5.48
C HIS A 143 -15.48 -5.65 -5.52
N ALA A 144 -15.21 -6.75 -6.23
CA ALA A 144 -16.08 -7.93 -6.26
C ALA A 144 -16.29 -8.55 -4.86
N ARG A 145 -15.35 -8.30 -3.94
CA ARG A 145 -15.43 -8.74 -2.54
C ARG A 145 -15.98 -7.66 -1.60
N GLY A 146 -16.31 -6.48 -2.12
CA GLY A 146 -16.72 -5.32 -1.32
C GLY A 146 -15.59 -4.75 -0.46
N LEU A 147 -14.34 -4.88 -0.92
CA LEU A 147 -13.15 -4.26 -0.33
C LEU A 147 -12.83 -2.97 -1.09
N ALA A 148 -12.46 -1.91 -0.37
CA ALA A 148 -11.80 -0.77 -0.98
C ALA A 148 -10.38 -1.17 -1.43
N VAL A 149 -9.83 -0.47 -2.43
CA VAL A 149 -8.48 -0.78 -2.91
C VAL A 149 -7.63 0.48 -3.06
N GLY A 150 -6.42 0.44 -2.51
CA GLY A 150 -5.40 1.47 -2.65
C GLY A 150 -4.50 1.22 -3.87
N LEU A 151 -4.17 2.29 -4.60
CA LEU A 151 -3.08 2.25 -5.58
C LEU A 151 -1.78 2.58 -4.85
N LYS A 152 -0.90 1.60 -4.74
CA LYS A 152 0.43 1.79 -4.17
C LYS A 152 1.40 2.31 -5.22
N ASN A 153 1.97 3.49 -4.97
CA ASN A 153 2.95 4.13 -5.87
C ASN A 153 2.47 4.15 -7.35
N ASP A 154 3.17 3.50 -8.28
CA ASP A 154 2.87 3.44 -9.74
C ASP A 154 2.51 4.81 -10.34
N VAL A 155 3.37 5.79 -10.05
CA VAL A 155 3.12 7.22 -10.29
C VAL A 155 2.86 7.55 -11.77
N ASP A 156 3.47 6.80 -12.68
CA ASP A 156 3.34 7.02 -14.13
C ASP A 156 1.96 6.60 -14.69
N GLN A 157 1.22 5.76 -13.96
CA GLN A 157 -0.09 5.25 -14.39
C GLN A 157 -1.28 5.85 -13.62
N ILE A 158 -1.04 6.74 -12.65
CA ILE A 158 -2.09 7.36 -11.82
C ILE A 158 -3.21 7.96 -12.68
N GLY A 159 -2.88 8.68 -13.75
CA GLY A 159 -3.88 9.31 -14.63
C GLY A 159 -4.86 8.32 -15.27
N GLN A 160 -4.45 7.05 -15.42
CA GLN A 160 -5.24 5.98 -16.04
C GLN A 160 -5.97 5.11 -15.01
N LEU A 161 -5.51 5.11 -13.74
CA LEU A 161 -5.99 4.22 -12.69
C LEU A 161 -6.79 4.92 -11.60
N ALA A 162 -6.62 6.23 -11.42
CA ALA A 162 -7.24 6.95 -10.31
C ALA A 162 -8.78 6.84 -10.27
N ALA A 163 -9.44 6.62 -11.40
CA ALA A 163 -10.88 6.40 -11.44
C ALA A 163 -11.30 5.03 -10.89
N GLU A 164 -10.42 4.03 -10.98
CA GLU A 164 -10.69 2.64 -10.66
C GLU A 164 -10.26 2.26 -9.23
N PHE A 165 -9.43 3.09 -8.58
CA PHE A 165 -8.95 2.88 -7.22
C PHE A 165 -9.66 3.84 -6.24
N ASP A 166 -9.87 3.40 -5.01
CA ASP A 166 -10.64 4.15 -4.01
C ASP A 166 -9.80 5.16 -3.23
N PHE A 167 -8.50 4.90 -3.09
CA PHE A 167 -7.52 5.76 -2.45
C PHE A 167 -6.13 5.48 -3.04
N ALA A 168 -5.13 6.23 -2.64
CA ALA A 168 -3.73 5.96 -2.98
C ALA A 168 -2.88 5.85 -1.72
N VAL A 169 -1.86 5.00 -1.79
CA VAL A 169 -0.77 4.92 -0.79
C VAL A 169 0.53 5.21 -1.52
N ASN A 170 1.25 6.23 -1.05
CA ASN A 170 2.50 6.63 -1.67
C ASN A 170 3.64 6.64 -0.67
N GLU A 171 4.81 6.30 -1.16
CA GLU A 171 6.05 6.40 -0.41
C GLU A 171 6.97 7.46 -1.02
N GLN A 172 7.37 8.44 -0.19
CA GLN A 172 8.45 9.39 -0.48
C GLN A 172 8.18 10.38 -1.64
N CYS A 173 6.94 10.74 -1.95
CA CYS A 173 6.65 11.64 -3.06
C CYS A 173 7.28 13.04 -2.87
N PHE A 174 7.47 13.52 -1.63
CA PHE A 174 8.18 14.78 -1.38
C PHE A 174 9.68 14.63 -1.60
N GLN A 175 10.26 13.49 -1.26
CA GLN A 175 11.66 13.22 -1.53
C GLN A 175 11.95 13.16 -3.02
N TYR A 176 11.08 12.53 -3.80
CA TYR A 176 11.21 12.38 -5.25
C TYR A 176 10.59 13.53 -6.05
N LYS A 177 9.92 14.47 -5.38
CA LYS A 177 9.27 15.65 -6.00
C LYS A 177 8.17 15.30 -7.00
N GLU A 178 7.40 14.29 -6.68
CA GLU A 178 6.35 13.73 -7.54
C GLU A 178 4.93 13.79 -6.93
N CYS A 179 4.76 14.47 -5.78
CA CYS A 179 3.45 14.53 -5.10
C CYS A 179 2.33 15.11 -5.97
N THR A 180 2.65 15.96 -6.95
CA THR A 180 1.66 16.53 -7.87
C THR A 180 1.02 15.51 -8.81
N THR A 181 1.64 14.34 -9.01
CA THR A 181 1.07 13.25 -9.80
C THR A 181 -0.21 12.69 -9.19
N TYR A 182 -0.41 12.89 -7.87
CA TYR A 182 -1.60 12.43 -7.14
C TYR A 182 -2.82 13.35 -7.28
N THR A 183 -2.71 14.46 -8.00
CA THR A 183 -3.85 15.36 -8.27
C THR A 183 -5.10 14.64 -8.80
N PRO A 184 -5.02 13.61 -9.66
CA PRO A 184 -6.21 12.87 -10.10
C PRO A 184 -6.99 12.21 -8.96
N PHE A 185 -6.36 11.80 -7.87
CA PHE A 185 -7.04 11.28 -6.67
C PHE A 185 -7.66 12.41 -5.86
N THR A 186 -6.88 13.44 -5.52
CA THR A 186 -7.36 14.54 -4.68
C THR A 186 -8.46 15.35 -5.34
N ALA A 187 -8.42 15.54 -6.66
CA ALA A 187 -9.48 16.18 -7.43
C ALA A 187 -10.81 15.40 -7.44
N GLN A 188 -10.76 14.08 -7.23
CA GLN A 188 -11.94 13.23 -7.05
C GLN A 188 -12.38 13.12 -5.58
N GLY A 189 -11.76 13.85 -4.65
CA GLY A 189 -12.05 13.76 -3.23
C GLY A 189 -11.60 12.44 -2.58
N LYS A 190 -10.69 11.70 -3.22
CA LYS A 190 -10.15 10.44 -2.71
C LYS A 190 -8.95 10.70 -1.79
N ALA A 191 -8.78 9.84 -0.79
CA ALA A 191 -7.65 9.92 0.13
C ALA A 191 -6.32 9.62 -0.60
N VAL A 192 -5.29 10.39 -0.27
CA VAL A 192 -3.90 10.08 -0.64
C VAL A 192 -3.09 10.01 0.65
N PHE A 193 -2.73 8.81 1.04
CA PHE A 193 -1.90 8.49 2.18
C PHE A 193 -0.44 8.46 1.75
N ASN A 194 0.37 9.37 2.29
CA ASN A 194 1.78 9.48 1.96
C ASN A 194 2.65 9.20 3.18
N VAL A 195 3.73 8.47 3.00
CA VAL A 195 4.74 8.25 4.02
C VAL A 195 6.12 8.70 3.54
N GLU A 196 6.86 9.36 4.42
CA GLU A 196 8.23 9.81 4.19
C GLU A 196 9.18 9.14 5.17
N TYR A 197 10.33 8.66 4.68
CA TYR A 197 11.30 7.93 5.50
C TYR A 197 12.59 8.70 5.76
N ALA A 198 12.83 9.82 5.05
CA ALA A 198 14.09 10.54 5.13
C ALA A 198 14.34 11.11 6.54
N SER A 199 15.54 10.84 7.09
CA SER A 199 15.93 11.23 8.45
C SER A 199 15.86 12.74 8.71
N LYS A 200 16.00 13.56 7.66
CA LYS A 200 15.84 15.03 7.74
C LYS A 200 14.50 15.48 8.31
N TYR A 201 13.45 14.68 8.10
CA TYR A 201 12.09 14.99 8.59
C TYR A 201 11.90 14.69 10.09
N LYS A 202 12.90 14.12 10.78
CA LYS A 202 12.93 14.06 12.25
C LYS A 202 13.17 15.41 12.88
N ASP A 203 13.84 16.33 12.16
CA ASP A 203 13.98 17.73 12.58
C ASP A 203 12.63 18.43 12.52
N ALA A 204 12.30 19.19 13.58
CA ALA A 204 10.98 19.80 13.75
C ALA A 204 10.68 20.90 12.72
N ALA A 205 11.68 21.72 12.35
CA ALA A 205 11.50 22.81 11.40
C ALA A 205 11.32 22.27 9.97
N THR A 206 12.15 21.27 9.60
CA THR A 206 12.07 20.59 8.31
C THR A 206 10.72 19.86 8.16
N ARG A 207 10.27 19.19 9.23
CA ARG A 207 8.96 18.54 9.26
C ARG A 207 7.81 19.53 9.18
N ALA A 208 7.88 20.68 9.84
CA ALA A 208 6.85 21.72 9.73
C ALA A 208 6.67 22.18 8.28
N THR A 209 7.78 22.35 7.54
CA THR A 209 7.76 22.70 6.12
C THR A 209 7.14 21.59 5.27
N LEU A 210 7.49 20.32 5.54
CA LEU A 210 6.88 19.14 4.90
C LEU A 210 5.36 19.15 5.12
N CYS A 211 4.92 19.31 6.38
CA CYS A 211 3.51 19.26 6.73
C CYS A 211 2.71 20.42 6.12
N ALA A 212 3.29 21.63 6.02
CA ALA A 212 2.67 22.73 5.30
C ALA A 212 2.46 22.38 3.81
N SER A 213 3.48 21.79 3.17
CA SER A 213 3.40 21.35 1.77
C SER A 213 2.38 20.23 1.58
N ALA A 214 2.35 19.24 2.49
CA ALA A 214 1.40 18.14 2.46
C ALA A 214 -0.05 18.62 2.56
N LYS A 215 -0.31 19.59 3.43
CA LYS A 215 -1.63 20.22 3.57
C LYS A 215 -2.08 20.92 2.29
N VAL A 216 -1.20 21.66 1.64
CA VAL A 216 -1.49 22.32 0.35
C VAL A 216 -1.77 21.28 -0.75
N ALA A 217 -1.05 20.16 -0.77
CA ALA A 217 -1.24 19.08 -1.73
C ALA A 217 -2.43 18.15 -1.38
N HIS A 218 -3.13 18.39 -0.25
CA HIS A 218 -4.21 17.52 0.26
C HIS A 218 -3.78 16.07 0.53
N LEU A 219 -2.54 15.87 0.96
CA LEU A 219 -1.97 14.57 1.30
C LEU A 219 -2.00 14.34 2.81
N ARG A 220 -2.28 13.11 3.23
CA ARG A 220 -2.18 12.68 4.62
C ARG A 220 -0.80 12.07 4.85
N THR A 221 0.14 12.91 5.27
CA THR A 221 1.56 12.55 5.32
C THR A 221 1.97 12.12 6.73
N LEU A 222 2.64 10.97 6.79
CA LEU A 222 3.34 10.45 7.95
C LEU A 222 4.86 10.51 7.72
N VAL A 223 5.63 10.66 8.79
CA VAL A 223 7.07 10.38 8.81
C VAL A 223 7.29 9.18 9.72
N LEU A 224 7.75 8.08 9.13
CA LEU A 224 7.90 6.78 9.78
C LEU A 224 9.31 6.21 9.60
N PRO A 225 9.70 5.22 10.41
CA PRO A 225 10.87 4.40 10.12
C PRO A 225 10.64 3.53 8.88
N LEU A 226 11.67 3.28 8.09
CA LEU A 226 11.59 2.45 6.89
C LEU A 226 11.11 1.00 7.20
N ASN A 227 11.44 0.50 8.39
CA ASN A 227 11.02 -0.83 8.82
C ASN A 227 9.52 -0.92 9.19
N LEU A 228 8.82 0.21 9.26
CA LEU A 228 7.39 0.29 9.63
C LEU A 228 7.06 -0.47 10.93
N ASP A 229 7.95 -0.34 11.93
CA ASP A 229 7.97 -1.07 13.21
C ASP A 229 7.50 -0.22 14.41
N ASP A 230 6.95 0.98 14.14
CA ASP A 230 6.50 1.95 15.16
C ASP A 230 7.61 2.51 16.06
N ALA A 231 8.89 2.43 15.65
CA ALA A 231 9.98 3.03 16.43
C ALA A 231 9.83 4.54 16.62
N PHE A 232 9.16 5.23 15.71
CA PHE A 232 8.68 6.61 15.84
C PHE A 232 7.56 6.88 14.82
N ARG A 233 6.74 7.90 15.14
CA ARG A 233 5.68 8.41 14.25
C ARG A 233 5.54 9.91 14.38
N TYR A 234 5.55 10.61 13.26
CA TYR A 234 5.13 12.01 13.18
C TYR A 234 4.06 12.13 12.10
N ALA A 235 2.91 12.70 12.45
CA ALA A 235 1.81 12.95 11.53
C ALA A 235 1.73 14.44 11.17
N CYS A 236 1.32 14.70 9.92
CA CYS A 236 1.04 16.04 9.40
C CYS A 236 -0.48 16.35 9.39
N ASP A 237 -1.22 15.83 10.36
CA ASP A 237 -2.67 15.97 10.50
C ASP A 237 -3.09 17.35 10.95
#